data_71d140b0eb1372b94707a0627496c949
#
_entry.id   71d140b0eb1372b94707a0627496c949
#
_cell.length_a   1.000
_cell.length_b   1.000
_cell.length_c   1.000
_cell.angle_alpha   90.00
_cell.angle_beta   90.00
_cell.angle_gamma   90.00
#
_symmetry.space_group_name_H-M   'P 1'
#
loop_
_entity.id
_entity.type
_entity.pdbx_description
1 polymer ?
#
loop_
_entity_poly.entity_id
_entity_poly.type
_entity_poly.pdbx_seq_one_letter_code
_entity_poly.pdbx_strand_id
1 'polypeptide(L)'
;MLYRKIASLIEAHLQSDSNKILLIDGARQVGKSYIVRYVGQKLFENYIEINLVEDALGAGLFANVRTVEDFYLQVSMLAGDRMKEKKNTLIFLDEIQAYPHLLTMLKFLAQDGRFTYIASGSLLGVTLAQTPSIPMGSIRKVQMFPLDFEEFLYANGLNEFAITAMRRRFEALEALDEATHNKVMDLFRKYLLVGGLPDAVNTYLAEKNIQTVREIQREIHDYYAADASKYGEERKLMIRRIYDLIPSNMENKKKRVVAKSIEDKKGKTFRDYSDEFEYLISAGIALPVQAISNPVFPLIESAGKNLLKLYLNDVGLLTCLLYGNNIRAVLDDEKSINLGSVYETVVASELAAHGYKLYYYDNRSKGEVDYLIDDYSSLSAVPLEVKSGKDYTVHSALNTFVQNEDYHIKKAFVLSNERKVSSKGKITYLPIYYVMFFSAASG
;
A
#
# COMPACT_ATOMS: atom_id res chain seq x y z
N MET A 1 0.18 -17.93 -11.78
CA MET A 1 0.67 -17.20 -10.59
C MET A 1 0.87 -15.75 -10.96
N LEU A 2 0.40 -14.82 -10.13
CA LEU A 2 0.66 -13.40 -10.32
C LEU A 2 2.13 -13.09 -9.94
N TYR A 3 2.82 -12.31 -10.78
CA TYR A 3 4.14 -11.77 -10.45
C TYR A 3 4.02 -10.78 -9.28
N ARG A 4 4.92 -10.89 -8.30
CA ARG A 4 4.98 -10.00 -7.15
C ARG A 4 6.44 -9.63 -6.85
N LYS A 5 6.72 -8.33 -6.83
CA LYS A 5 8.05 -7.77 -6.51
C LYS A 5 8.57 -8.24 -5.15
N ILE A 6 7.67 -8.37 -4.17
CA ILE A 6 8.02 -8.83 -2.82
C ILE A 6 8.60 -10.27 -2.81
N ALA A 7 8.29 -11.11 -3.81
CA ALA A 7 8.86 -12.46 -3.89
C ALA A 7 10.39 -12.43 -3.90
N SER A 8 10.98 -11.58 -4.73
CA SER A 8 12.44 -11.41 -4.81
C SER A 8 13.05 -10.92 -3.50
N LEU A 9 12.33 -10.05 -2.77
CA LEU A 9 12.77 -9.58 -1.46
C LEU A 9 12.75 -10.73 -0.43
N ILE A 10 11.69 -11.57 -0.44
CA ILE A 10 11.58 -12.74 0.44
C ILE A 10 12.71 -13.74 0.10
N GLU A 11 12.92 -14.05 -1.19
CA GLU A 11 13.98 -14.94 -1.65
C GLU A 11 15.36 -14.44 -1.20
N ALA A 12 15.66 -13.17 -1.43
CA ALA A 12 16.93 -12.56 -1.03
C ALA A 12 17.14 -12.59 0.50
N HIS A 13 16.07 -12.36 1.29
CA HIS A 13 16.14 -12.45 2.73
C HIS A 13 16.42 -13.88 3.21
N LEU A 14 15.72 -14.87 2.67
CA LEU A 14 15.88 -16.28 3.06
C LEU A 14 17.23 -16.87 2.64
N GLN A 15 17.86 -16.33 1.60
CA GLN A 15 19.19 -16.72 1.13
C GLN A 15 20.33 -15.94 1.79
N SER A 16 20.01 -14.91 2.58
CA SER A 16 21.02 -14.12 3.30
C SER A 16 21.42 -14.78 4.62
N ASP A 17 22.58 -14.39 5.15
CA ASP A 17 23.06 -14.82 6.47
C ASP A 17 22.35 -14.07 7.63
N SER A 18 21.24 -13.41 7.36
CA SER A 18 20.50 -12.64 8.36
C SER A 18 19.84 -13.56 9.40
N ASN A 19 20.09 -13.30 10.67
CA ASN A 19 19.39 -13.96 11.76
C ASN A 19 18.02 -13.31 12.09
N LYS A 20 17.61 -12.27 11.35
CA LYS A 20 16.33 -11.62 11.59
C LYS A 20 15.19 -12.42 10.96
N ILE A 21 14.10 -12.55 11.69
CA ILE A 21 12.85 -13.09 11.17
C ILE A 21 12.16 -12.05 10.28
N LEU A 22 11.78 -12.44 9.06
CA LEU A 22 11.01 -11.59 8.18
C LEU A 22 9.56 -11.54 8.66
N LEU A 23 9.06 -10.32 8.96
CA LEU A 23 7.69 -10.08 9.37
C LEU A 23 6.96 -9.32 8.26
N ILE A 24 6.04 -10.01 7.57
CA ILE A 24 5.28 -9.45 6.45
C ILE A 24 3.97 -8.90 6.97
N ASP A 25 3.85 -7.57 6.93
CA ASP A 25 2.66 -6.81 7.31
C ASP A 25 1.88 -6.36 6.05
N GLY A 26 0.60 -6.12 6.20
CA GLY A 26 -0.24 -5.57 5.12
C GLY A 26 -1.70 -5.93 5.29
N ALA A 27 -2.57 -5.28 4.53
CA ALA A 27 -4.01 -5.52 4.56
C ALA A 27 -4.33 -7.01 4.36
N ARG A 28 -5.51 -7.42 4.79
CA ARG A 28 -6.01 -8.73 4.43
C ARG A 28 -6.21 -8.84 2.92
N GLN A 29 -6.17 -10.06 2.40
CA GLN A 29 -6.40 -10.38 0.98
C GLN A 29 -5.41 -9.75 -0.02
N VAL A 30 -4.26 -9.21 0.43
CA VAL A 30 -3.18 -8.76 -0.48
C VAL A 30 -2.27 -9.90 -0.94
N GLY A 31 -2.49 -11.14 -0.44
CA GLY A 31 -1.80 -12.36 -0.88
C GLY A 31 -0.56 -12.73 -0.06
N LYS A 32 -0.44 -12.30 1.21
CA LYS A 32 0.71 -12.61 2.10
C LYS A 32 0.99 -14.10 2.21
N SER A 33 0.02 -14.88 2.67
CA SER A 33 0.17 -16.32 2.89
C SER A 33 0.53 -17.06 1.60
N TYR A 34 -0.09 -16.64 0.48
CA TYR A 34 0.18 -17.22 -0.84
C TYR A 34 1.64 -17.04 -1.27
N ILE A 35 2.17 -15.80 -1.18
CA ILE A 35 3.53 -15.53 -1.66
C ILE A 35 4.60 -16.17 -0.78
N VAL A 36 4.39 -16.22 0.55
CA VAL A 36 5.29 -16.92 1.47
C VAL A 36 5.31 -18.41 1.20
N ARG A 37 4.13 -19.01 1.01
CA ARG A 37 4.02 -20.44 0.65
C ARG A 37 4.73 -20.75 -0.66
N TYR A 38 4.52 -19.93 -1.68
CA TYR A 38 5.17 -20.12 -2.97
C TYR A 38 6.69 -20.05 -2.88
N VAL A 39 7.24 -19.03 -2.24
CA VAL A 39 8.70 -18.87 -2.09
C VAL A 39 9.27 -19.95 -1.14
N GLY A 40 8.57 -20.22 -0.04
CA GLY A 40 9.00 -21.21 0.95
C GLY A 40 9.11 -22.61 0.35
N GLN A 41 8.09 -23.06 -0.38
CA GLN A 41 8.09 -24.38 -1.04
C GLN A 41 9.10 -24.47 -2.20
N LYS A 42 9.46 -23.32 -2.82
CA LYS A 42 10.50 -23.27 -3.85
C LYS A 42 11.91 -23.44 -3.28
N LEU A 43 12.17 -22.88 -2.08
CA LEU A 43 13.53 -22.78 -1.53
C LEU A 43 13.84 -23.84 -0.46
N PHE A 44 12.82 -24.38 0.21
CA PHE A 44 13.00 -25.29 1.33
C PHE A 44 12.37 -26.66 1.04
N GLU A 45 13.10 -27.70 1.40
CA GLU A 45 12.61 -29.09 1.32
C GLU A 45 11.44 -29.34 2.28
N ASN A 46 11.52 -28.74 3.47
CA ASN A 46 10.50 -28.86 4.51
C ASN A 46 9.87 -27.48 4.76
N TYR A 47 8.63 -27.34 4.39
CA TYR A 47 7.82 -26.15 4.63
C TYR A 47 6.72 -26.48 5.64
N ILE A 48 6.71 -25.76 6.76
CA ILE A 48 5.76 -25.92 7.85
C ILE A 48 4.99 -24.60 7.97
N GLU A 49 3.71 -24.61 7.62
CA GLU A 49 2.82 -23.45 7.75
C GLU A 49 1.89 -23.66 8.94
N ILE A 50 1.78 -22.66 9.80
CA ILE A 50 0.95 -22.64 10.99
C ILE A 50 0.05 -21.42 10.92
N ASN A 51 -1.23 -21.61 10.66
CA ASN A 51 -2.23 -20.56 10.72
C ASN A 51 -2.69 -20.37 12.17
N LEU A 52 -2.24 -19.30 12.80
CA LEU A 52 -2.48 -19.05 14.22
C LEU A 52 -3.92 -18.62 14.52
N VAL A 53 -4.66 -18.09 13.55
CA VAL A 53 -6.10 -17.83 13.69
C VAL A 53 -6.88 -19.15 13.73
N GLU A 54 -6.57 -20.09 12.87
CA GLU A 54 -7.19 -21.41 12.86
C GLU A 54 -6.88 -22.17 14.15
N ASP A 55 -5.64 -22.09 14.64
CA ASP A 55 -5.27 -22.69 15.92
C ASP A 55 -6.04 -22.05 17.09
N ALA A 56 -6.17 -20.74 17.13
CA ALA A 56 -6.88 -20.02 18.19
C ALA A 56 -8.37 -20.33 18.23
N LEU A 57 -9.00 -20.62 17.08
CA LEU A 57 -10.40 -21.04 16.97
C LEU A 57 -10.60 -22.53 17.20
N GLY A 58 -9.53 -23.32 17.09
CA GLY A 58 -9.55 -24.77 17.20
C GLY A 58 -8.87 -25.29 18.48
N ALA A 59 -7.73 -25.96 18.32
CA ALA A 59 -7.03 -26.65 19.42
C ALA A 59 -6.36 -25.73 20.44
N GLY A 60 -6.03 -24.49 20.06
CA GLY A 60 -5.38 -23.50 20.93
C GLY A 60 -4.00 -23.93 21.41
N LEU A 61 -3.26 -24.68 20.60
CA LEU A 61 -1.95 -25.24 20.96
C LEU A 61 -0.92 -24.16 21.36
N PHE A 62 -1.00 -22.99 20.72
CA PHE A 62 -0.06 -21.89 20.95
C PHE A 62 -0.53 -20.92 22.05
N ALA A 63 -1.71 -21.08 22.62
CA ALA A 63 -2.28 -20.13 23.60
C ALA A 63 -1.40 -19.99 24.87
N ASN A 64 -0.79 -21.07 25.32
CA ASN A 64 -0.01 -21.14 26.55
C ASN A 64 1.50 -21.27 26.33
N VAL A 65 1.99 -21.11 25.12
CA VAL A 65 3.43 -21.13 24.80
C VAL A 65 4.12 -19.95 25.48
N ARG A 66 5.13 -20.22 26.31
CA ARG A 66 5.90 -19.21 27.04
C ARG A 66 7.41 -19.32 26.81
N THR A 67 7.88 -20.49 26.43
CA THR A 67 9.29 -20.76 26.20
C THR A 67 9.53 -21.24 24.77
N VAL A 68 10.78 -21.19 24.33
CA VAL A 68 11.19 -21.74 23.02
C VAL A 68 10.95 -23.25 22.97
N GLU A 69 11.14 -23.96 24.08
CA GLU A 69 10.91 -25.41 24.16
C GLU A 69 9.40 -25.73 24.06
N ASP A 70 8.52 -24.95 24.71
CA ASP A 70 7.06 -25.11 24.55
C ASP A 70 6.67 -24.91 23.09
N PHE A 71 7.24 -23.89 22.44
CA PHE A 71 6.99 -23.62 21.03
C PHE A 71 7.36 -24.82 20.15
N TYR A 72 8.56 -25.37 20.31
CA TYR A 72 8.99 -26.54 19.53
C TYR A 72 8.18 -27.79 19.80
N LEU A 73 7.75 -27.97 21.04
CA LEU A 73 6.85 -29.09 21.38
C LEU A 73 5.56 -28.98 20.53
N GLN A 74 4.91 -27.81 20.50
CA GLN A 74 3.67 -27.65 19.73
C GLN A 74 3.92 -27.78 18.22
N VAL A 75 4.99 -27.20 17.70
CA VAL A 75 5.33 -27.34 16.27
C VAL A 75 5.61 -28.82 15.92
N SER A 76 6.30 -29.56 16.77
CA SER A 76 6.59 -30.99 16.52
C SER A 76 5.33 -31.85 16.52
N MET A 77 4.33 -31.50 17.35
CA MET A 77 3.01 -32.17 17.35
C MET A 77 2.27 -31.97 16.02
N LEU A 78 2.41 -30.79 15.38
CA LEU A 78 1.78 -30.49 14.09
C LEU A 78 2.58 -30.98 12.89
N ALA A 79 3.89 -30.89 12.96
CA ALA A 79 4.77 -31.10 11.82
C ALA A 79 5.35 -32.51 11.73
N GLY A 80 5.48 -33.23 12.87
CA GLY A 80 6.07 -34.55 12.93
C GLY A 80 7.48 -34.59 12.32
N ASP A 81 7.71 -35.54 11.44
CA ASP A 81 9.00 -35.75 10.78
C ASP A 81 9.46 -34.65 9.82
N ARG A 82 8.63 -33.63 9.58
CA ARG A 82 9.01 -32.46 8.76
C ARG A 82 9.92 -31.47 9.47
N MET A 83 10.06 -31.57 10.80
CA MET A 83 11.02 -30.78 11.57
C MET A 83 12.43 -31.40 11.46
N LYS A 84 13.17 -30.99 10.44
CA LYS A 84 14.55 -31.46 10.19
C LYS A 84 15.58 -30.35 10.48
N GLU A 85 16.65 -30.28 9.70
CA GLU A 85 17.68 -29.26 9.89
C GLU A 85 17.24 -27.85 9.46
N LYS A 86 17.83 -26.83 10.12
CA LYS A 86 17.56 -25.40 9.86
C LYS A 86 17.61 -25.03 8.37
N LYS A 87 18.70 -25.43 7.69
CA LYS A 87 18.91 -25.05 6.27
C LYS A 87 17.87 -25.62 5.31
N ASN A 88 17.15 -26.67 5.74
CA ASN A 88 16.17 -27.37 4.93
C ASN A 88 14.73 -27.15 5.40
N THR A 89 14.52 -26.40 6.49
CA THR A 89 13.21 -26.25 7.12
C THR A 89 12.85 -24.77 7.31
N LEU A 90 11.75 -24.37 6.71
CA LEU A 90 11.12 -23.07 6.94
C LEU A 90 9.84 -23.25 7.75
N ILE A 91 9.73 -22.53 8.87
CA ILE A 91 8.51 -22.43 9.68
C ILE A 91 7.86 -21.07 9.39
N PHE A 92 6.66 -21.12 8.87
CA PHE A 92 5.85 -19.95 8.58
C PHE A 92 4.72 -19.78 9.60
N LEU A 93 4.75 -18.67 10.34
CA LEU A 93 3.74 -18.31 11.32
C LEU A 93 2.77 -17.30 10.67
N ASP A 94 1.64 -17.79 10.18
CA ASP A 94 0.65 -16.95 9.55
C ASP A 94 -0.35 -16.39 10.56
N GLU A 95 -0.79 -15.14 10.34
CA GLU A 95 -1.74 -14.39 11.19
C GLU A 95 -1.27 -14.31 12.67
N ILE A 96 0.00 -13.93 12.88
CA ILE A 96 0.68 -13.93 14.19
C ILE A 96 -0.01 -13.04 15.25
N GLN A 97 -0.83 -12.06 14.82
CA GLN A 97 -1.60 -11.21 15.72
C GLN A 97 -2.68 -11.99 16.52
N ALA A 98 -3.01 -13.22 16.12
CA ALA A 98 -3.91 -14.08 16.90
C ALA A 98 -3.35 -14.38 18.29
N TYR A 99 -2.02 -14.41 18.41
CA TYR A 99 -1.30 -14.62 19.67
C TYR A 99 -0.23 -13.54 19.91
N PRO A 100 -0.59 -12.37 20.48
CA PRO A 100 0.34 -11.24 20.63
C PRO A 100 1.65 -11.59 21.39
N HIS A 101 1.63 -12.57 22.33
CA HIS A 101 2.82 -13.01 23.02
C HIS A 101 3.84 -13.70 22.11
N LEU A 102 3.42 -14.30 20.99
CA LEU A 102 4.33 -14.88 20.00
C LEU A 102 5.14 -13.81 19.26
N LEU A 103 4.66 -12.57 19.15
CA LEU A 103 5.47 -11.48 18.62
C LEU A 103 6.73 -11.22 19.46
N THR A 104 6.59 -11.28 20.79
CA THR A 104 7.75 -11.20 21.70
C THR A 104 8.63 -12.44 21.56
N MET A 105 8.03 -13.62 21.37
CA MET A 105 8.73 -14.90 21.17
C MET A 105 9.65 -14.90 19.95
N LEU A 106 9.32 -14.16 18.89
CA LEU A 106 10.16 -14.06 17.68
C LEU A 106 11.61 -13.69 17.99
N LYS A 107 11.85 -12.87 19.05
CA LYS A 107 13.22 -12.55 19.51
C LYS A 107 13.98 -13.80 19.95
N PHE A 108 13.35 -14.63 20.75
CA PHE A 108 13.98 -15.82 21.30
C PHE A 108 14.15 -16.89 20.23
N LEU A 109 13.20 -17.05 19.30
CA LEU A 109 13.33 -17.94 18.15
C LEU A 109 14.48 -17.51 17.21
N ALA A 110 14.63 -16.19 16.97
CA ALA A 110 15.73 -15.66 16.18
C ALA A 110 17.11 -15.91 16.85
N GLN A 111 17.19 -15.77 18.18
CA GLN A 111 18.41 -16.02 18.96
C GLN A 111 18.76 -17.50 19.05
N ASP A 112 17.75 -18.35 19.24
CA ASP A 112 17.92 -19.81 19.28
C ASP A 112 18.42 -20.37 17.93
N GLY A 113 17.83 -19.91 16.84
CA GLY A 113 18.33 -20.15 15.48
C GLY A 113 18.28 -21.60 14.99
N ARG A 114 17.50 -22.50 15.59
CA ARG A 114 17.34 -23.89 15.14
C ARG A 114 16.68 -24.03 13.79
N PHE A 115 15.82 -23.10 13.41
CA PHE A 115 15.09 -23.11 12.14
C PHE A 115 15.11 -21.74 11.46
N THR A 116 14.69 -21.71 10.20
CA THR A 116 14.40 -20.47 9.48
C THR A 116 12.93 -20.11 9.66
N TYR A 117 12.64 -18.83 9.85
CA TYR A 117 11.28 -18.35 10.13
C TYR A 117 10.86 -17.20 9.23
N ILE A 118 9.60 -17.23 8.86
CA ILE A 118 8.84 -16.05 8.39
C ILE A 118 7.60 -15.95 9.26
N ALA A 119 7.18 -14.73 9.56
CA ALA A 119 5.87 -14.46 10.15
C ALA A 119 5.09 -13.49 9.26
N SER A 120 3.77 -13.64 9.25
CA SER A 120 2.89 -12.67 8.60
C SER A 120 1.71 -12.31 9.50
N GLY A 121 1.12 -11.16 9.23
CA GLY A 121 -0.13 -10.79 9.89
C GLY A 121 -0.77 -9.59 9.24
N SER A 122 -2.06 -9.45 9.51
CA SER A 122 -2.83 -8.25 9.27
C SER A 122 -2.96 -7.48 10.59
N LEU A 123 -3.13 -6.16 10.54
CA LEU A 123 -3.25 -5.34 11.75
C LEU A 123 -1.99 -5.34 12.67
N LEU A 124 -0.84 -5.70 12.14
CA LEU A 124 0.39 -5.77 12.95
C LEU A 124 0.78 -4.42 13.56
N GLY A 125 0.51 -3.31 12.88
CA GLY A 125 0.75 -1.98 13.44
C GLY A 125 0.00 -1.75 14.75
N VAL A 126 -1.27 -2.15 14.80
CA VAL A 126 -2.12 -2.06 15.99
C VAL A 126 -1.65 -3.01 17.08
N THR A 127 -1.39 -4.28 16.72
CA THR A 127 -0.95 -5.31 17.66
C THR A 127 0.42 -4.98 18.25
N LEU A 128 1.36 -4.49 17.44
CA LEU A 128 2.69 -4.07 17.90
C LEU A 128 2.60 -2.90 18.88
N ALA A 129 1.73 -1.92 18.63
CA ALA A 129 1.53 -0.80 19.57
C ALA A 129 1.01 -1.25 20.95
N GLN A 130 0.31 -2.39 21.01
CA GLN A 130 -0.22 -2.98 22.24
C GLN A 130 0.72 -4.04 22.85
N THR A 131 1.78 -4.43 22.15
CA THR A 131 2.72 -5.47 22.62
C THR A 131 3.76 -4.84 23.55
N PRO A 132 3.96 -5.37 24.78
CA PRO A 132 4.86 -4.78 25.79
C PRO A 132 6.31 -4.65 25.36
N SER A 133 6.77 -5.53 24.46
CA SER A 133 8.16 -5.54 23.97
C SER A 133 8.20 -5.97 22.50
N ILE A 134 8.54 -5.03 21.62
CA ILE A 134 8.74 -5.31 20.20
C ILE A 134 10.20 -5.70 19.98
N PRO A 135 10.49 -6.87 19.39
CA PRO A 135 11.85 -7.34 19.19
C PRO A 135 12.52 -6.69 17.96
N MET A 136 12.63 -5.36 17.94
CA MET A 136 13.11 -4.57 16.79
C MET A 136 14.46 -5.03 16.22
N GLY A 137 15.37 -5.55 17.06
CA GLY A 137 16.66 -6.06 16.59
C GLY A 137 16.61 -7.43 15.92
N SER A 138 15.57 -8.23 16.19
CA SER A 138 15.43 -9.62 15.75
C SER A 138 14.44 -9.82 14.60
N ILE A 139 13.75 -8.77 14.18
CA ILE A 139 12.81 -8.81 13.05
C ILE A 139 13.19 -7.81 11.97
N ARG A 140 12.84 -8.16 10.72
CA ARG A 140 12.83 -7.25 9.57
C ARG A 140 11.37 -7.13 9.13
N LYS A 141 10.76 -5.97 9.39
CA LYS A 141 9.39 -5.70 8.96
C LYS A 141 9.37 -5.25 7.50
N VAL A 142 8.47 -5.84 6.71
CA VAL A 142 8.20 -5.47 5.31
C VAL A 142 6.70 -5.34 5.13
N GLN A 143 6.26 -4.26 4.49
CA GLN A 143 4.86 -4.05 4.17
C GLN A 143 4.54 -4.58 2.78
N MET A 144 3.43 -5.31 2.66
CA MET A 144 2.91 -5.80 1.39
C MET A 144 1.62 -5.05 1.02
N PHE A 145 1.62 -4.49 -0.17
CA PHE A 145 0.50 -3.75 -0.75
C PHE A 145 -0.28 -4.61 -1.77
N PRO A 146 -1.47 -4.19 -2.24
CA PRO A 146 -2.06 -4.72 -3.47
C PRO A 146 -1.06 -4.68 -4.63
N LEU A 147 -1.33 -5.35 -5.74
CA LEU A 147 -0.47 -5.26 -6.94
C LEU A 147 -0.37 -3.80 -7.37
N ASP A 148 0.86 -3.33 -7.61
CA ASP A 148 1.08 -2.07 -8.29
C ASP A 148 0.86 -2.19 -9.79
N PHE A 149 0.92 -1.08 -10.52
CA PHE A 149 0.62 -1.09 -11.95
C PHE A 149 1.63 -1.92 -12.76
N GLU A 150 2.91 -1.93 -12.41
CA GLU A 150 3.91 -2.77 -13.05
C GLU A 150 3.58 -4.26 -12.86
N GLU A 151 3.22 -4.70 -11.65
CA GLU A 151 2.78 -6.07 -11.37
C GLU A 151 1.49 -6.43 -12.14
N PHE A 152 0.56 -5.47 -12.28
CA PHE A 152 -0.64 -5.64 -13.11
C PHE A 152 -0.32 -5.78 -14.61
N LEU A 153 0.67 -5.05 -15.12
CA LEU A 153 1.14 -5.21 -16.50
C LEU A 153 1.71 -6.62 -16.75
N TYR A 154 2.53 -7.13 -15.82
CA TYR A 154 3.00 -8.54 -15.89
C TYR A 154 1.83 -9.53 -15.88
N ALA A 155 0.85 -9.32 -15.01
CA ALA A 155 -0.36 -10.16 -14.96
C ALA A 155 -1.16 -10.15 -16.27
N ASN A 156 -1.11 -9.06 -17.03
CA ASN A 156 -1.73 -8.92 -18.35
C ASN A 156 -0.81 -9.31 -19.52
N GLY A 157 0.30 -10.00 -19.24
CA GLY A 157 1.14 -10.64 -20.28
C GLY A 157 2.26 -9.76 -20.82
N LEU A 158 2.53 -8.58 -20.24
CA LEU A 158 3.76 -7.86 -20.56
C LEU A 158 4.94 -8.60 -19.94
N ASN A 159 6.03 -8.68 -20.68
CA ASN A 159 7.25 -9.34 -20.22
C ASN A 159 8.28 -8.33 -19.70
N GLU A 160 9.33 -8.83 -19.07
CA GLU A 160 10.42 -8.03 -18.50
C GLU A 160 11.10 -7.13 -19.55
N PHE A 161 11.23 -7.60 -20.81
CA PHE A 161 11.80 -6.81 -21.89
C PHE A 161 10.99 -5.53 -22.13
N ALA A 162 9.66 -5.64 -22.21
CA ALA A 162 8.78 -4.50 -22.41
C ALA A 162 8.84 -3.51 -21.25
N ILE A 163 8.81 -4.01 -20.00
CA ILE A 163 8.90 -3.18 -18.80
C ILE A 163 10.25 -2.47 -18.73
N THR A 164 11.35 -3.17 -18.99
CA THR A 164 12.69 -2.59 -19.01
C THR A 164 12.84 -1.53 -20.10
N ALA A 165 12.26 -1.75 -21.29
CA ALA A 165 12.27 -0.77 -22.36
C ALA A 165 11.50 0.51 -21.98
N MET A 166 10.34 0.37 -21.34
CA MET A 166 9.57 1.52 -20.83
C MET A 166 10.34 2.26 -19.72
N ARG A 167 11.00 1.55 -18.81
CA ARG A 167 11.82 2.15 -17.74
C ARG A 167 12.97 2.97 -18.32
N ARG A 168 13.66 2.47 -19.34
CA ARG A 168 14.72 3.23 -20.03
C ARG A 168 14.20 4.53 -20.65
N ARG A 169 12.99 4.51 -21.23
CA ARG A 169 12.35 5.73 -21.76
C ARG A 169 12.02 6.73 -20.67
N PHE A 170 11.52 6.23 -19.53
CA PHE A 170 11.28 7.07 -18.36
C PHE A 170 12.58 7.74 -17.85
N GLU A 171 13.66 6.96 -17.69
CA GLU A 171 14.97 7.44 -17.24
C GLU A 171 15.59 8.46 -18.22
N ALA A 172 15.37 8.25 -19.52
CA ALA A 172 15.81 9.18 -20.57
C ALA A 172 14.88 10.40 -20.73
N LEU A 173 13.79 10.49 -19.97
CA LEU A 173 12.72 11.50 -20.12
C LEU A 173 12.17 11.54 -21.56
N GLU A 174 11.91 10.37 -22.13
CA GLU A 174 11.37 10.19 -23.47
C GLU A 174 9.94 9.63 -23.44
N ALA A 175 9.13 10.05 -24.41
CA ALA A 175 7.79 9.49 -24.61
C ALA A 175 7.86 8.12 -25.27
N LEU A 176 6.90 7.25 -24.96
CA LEU A 176 6.64 6.04 -25.75
C LEU A 176 6.09 6.43 -27.14
N ASP A 177 6.24 5.56 -28.13
CA ASP A 177 5.50 5.72 -29.38
C ASP A 177 3.99 5.67 -29.13
N GLU A 178 3.20 6.17 -30.09
CA GLU A 178 1.76 6.34 -29.91
C GLU A 178 1.03 5.00 -29.69
N ALA A 179 1.40 3.96 -30.42
CA ALA A 179 0.75 2.66 -30.29
C ALA A 179 1.02 2.02 -28.94
N THR A 180 2.27 2.09 -28.46
CA THR A 180 2.65 1.59 -27.12
C THR A 180 1.98 2.42 -26.03
N HIS A 181 1.98 3.76 -26.13
CA HIS A 181 1.29 4.62 -25.20
C HIS A 181 -0.20 4.26 -25.06
N ASN A 182 -0.90 4.14 -26.20
CA ASN A 182 -2.33 3.82 -26.22
C ASN A 182 -2.62 2.46 -25.56
N LYS A 183 -1.78 1.46 -25.84
CA LYS A 183 -1.89 0.13 -25.20
C LYS A 183 -1.67 0.18 -23.69
N VAL A 184 -0.65 0.91 -23.22
CA VAL A 184 -0.36 1.06 -21.79
C VAL A 184 -1.48 1.85 -21.10
N MET A 185 -2.00 2.92 -21.73
CA MET A 185 -3.13 3.69 -21.20
C MET A 185 -4.42 2.87 -21.13
N ASP A 186 -4.68 1.98 -22.11
CA ASP A 186 -5.82 1.06 -22.03
C ASP A 186 -5.70 0.11 -20.83
N LEU A 187 -4.52 -0.45 -20.59
CA LEU A 187 -4.25 -1.28 -19.43
C LEU A 187 -4.32 -0.47 -18.12
N PHE A 188 -3.88 0.79 -18.15
CA PHE A 188 -3.99 1.67 -16.99
C PHE A 188 -5.45 1.95 -16.61
N ARG A 189 -6.32 2.26 -17.58
CA ARG A 189 -7.76 2.43 -17.34
C ARG A 189 -8.41 1.15 -16.79
N LYS A 190 -7.98 -0.02 -17.29
CA LYS A 190 -8.42 -1.32 -16.73
C LYS A 190 -7.95 -1.49 -15.29
N TYR A 191 -6.72 -1.10 -14.99
CA TYR A 191 -6.20 -1.11 -13.62
C TYR A 191 -6.99 -0.19 -12.68
N LEU A 192 -7.42 0.99 -13.14
CA LEU A 192 -8.30 1.85 -12.34
C LEU A 192 -9.63 1.18 -11.98
N LEU A 193 -10.11 0.22 -12.79
CA LEU A 193 -11.33 -0.53 -12.53
C LEU A 193 -11.09 -1.79 -11.70
N VAL A 194 -10.06 -2.54 -12.04
CA VAL A 194 -9.76 -3.84 -11.42
C VAL A 194 -9.04 -3.68 -10.09
N GLY A 195 -8.17 -2.68 -9.98
CA GLY A 195 -7.26 -2.51 -8.85
C GLY A 195 -6.13 -3.54 -8.85
N GLY A 196 -5.49 -3.65 -7.68
CA GLY A 196 -4.36 -4.56 -7.44
C GLY A 196 -4.67 -5.67 -6.42
N LEU A 197 -5.91 -5.82 -5.95
CA LEU A 197 -6.25 -6.93 -5.05
C LEU A 197 -6.20 -8.26 -5.81
N PRO A 198 -5.44 -9.27 -5.34
CA PRO A 198 -5.18 -10.50 -6.09
C PRO A 198 -6.43 -11.21 -6.59
N ASP A 199 -7.50 -11.30 -5.78
CA ASP A 199 -8.72 -11.99 -6.16
C ASP A 199 -9.45 -11.24 -7.28
N ALA A 200 -9.50 -9.90 -7.21
CA ALA A 200 -10.05 -9.06 -8.26
C ALA A 200 -9.26 -9.19 -9.57
N VAL A 201 -7.92 -9.20 -9.48
CA VAL A 201 -7.04 -9.37 -10.65
C VAL A 201 -7.20 -10.76 -11.26
N ASN A 202 -7.19 -11.83 -10.46
CA ASN A 202 -7.38 -13.21 -10.94
C ASN A 202 -8.74 -13.40 -11.61
N THR A 203 -9.81 -12.89 -11.02
CA THR A 203 -11.16 -12.92 -11.59
C THR A 203 -11.19 -12.19 -12.94
N TYR A 204 -10.60 -11.00 -13.01
CA TYR A 204 -10.50 -10.27 -14.27
C TYR A 204 -9.71 -11.04 -15.34
N LEU A 205 -8.59 -11.67 -14.98
CA LEU A 205 -7.78 -12.44 -15.92
C LEU A 205 -8.52 -13.66 -16.46
N ALA A 206 -9.29 -14.33 -15.60
CA ALA A 206 -10.04 -15.53 -15.96
C ALA A 206 -11.28 -15.22 -16.82
N GLU A 207 -12.06 -14.21 -16.46
CA GLU A 207 -13.38 -13.97 -17.01
C GLU A 207 -13.44 -12.76 -17.95
N LYS A 208 -12.50 -11.82 -17.86
CA LYS A 208 -12.51 -10.51 -18.54
C LYS A 208 -13.81 -9.72 -18.31
N ASN A 209 -14.49 -9.99 -17.20
CA ASN A 209 -15.76 -9.40 -16.82
C ASN A 209 -15.60 -8.48 -15.60
N ILE A 210 -15.80 -7.18 -15.81
CA ILE A 210 -15.68 -6.19 -14.72
C ILE A 210 -16.85 -6.31 -13.73
N GLN A 211 -18.02 -6.80 -14.12
CA GLN A 211 -19.14 -6.93 -13.18
C GLN A 211 -18.82 -7.94 -12.08
N THR A 212 -18.26 -9.11 -12.45
CA THR A 212 -17.81 -10.10 -11.46
C THR A 212 -16.70 -9.53 -10.56
N VAL A 213 -15.79 -8.77 -11.14
CA VAL A 213 -14.76 -8.06 -10.34
C VAL A 213 -15.38 -7.11 -9.32
N ARG A 214 -16.46 -6.38 -9.68
CA ARG A 214 -17.18 -5.49 -8.75
C ARG A 214 -17.80 -6.23 -7.57
N GLU A 215 -18.28 -7.46 -7.77
CA GLU A 215 -18.81 -8.30 -6.70
C GLU A 215 -17.70 -8.62 -5.69
N ILE A 216 -16.56 -9.12 -6.16
CA ILE A 216 -15.39 -9.36 -5.31
C ILE A 216 -14.92 -8.10 -4.57
N GLN A 217 -14.88 -6.94 -5.24
CA GLN A 217 -14.48 -5.69 -4.62
C GLN A 217 -15.43 -5.25 -3.51
N ARG A 218 -16.76 -5.43 -3.67
CA ARG A 218 -17.74 -5.13 -2.62
C ARG A 218 -17.56 -6.07 -1.42
N GLU A 219 -17.38 -7.34 -1.66
CA GLU A 219 -17.12 -8.33 -0.60
C GLU A 219 -15.86 -7.96 0.20
N ILE A 220 -14.77 -7.59 -0.48
CA ILE A 220 -13.54 -7.17 0.19
C ILE A 220 -13.76 -5.88 0.99
N HIS A 221 -14.47 -4.90 0.43
CA HIS A 221 -14.78 -3.66 1.14
C HIS A 221 -15.60 -3.93 2.40
N ASP A 222 -16.65 -4.74 2.30
CA ASP A 222 -17.49 -5.12 3.44
C ASP A 222 -16.71 -5.91 4.49
N TYR A 223 -15.77 -6.74 4.05
CA TYR A 223 -14.86 -7.47 4.92
C TYR A 223 -13.93 -6.54 5.69
N TYR A 224 -13.34 -5.54 5.03
CA TYR A 224 -12.52 -4.53 5.69
C TYR A 224 -13.32 -3.72 6.71
N ALA A 225 -14.53 -3.33 6.36
CA ALA A 225 -15.44 -2.63 7.26
C ALA A 225 -15.85 -3.49 8.47
N ALA A 226 -16.02 -4.81 8.28
CA ALA A 226 -16.33 -5.74 9.34
C ALA A 226 -15.11 -6.07 10.24
N ASP A 227 -13.90 -6.12 9.70
CA ASP A 227 -12.69 -6.41 10.47
C ASP A 227 -12.36 -5.31 11.51
N ALA A 228 -12.80 -4.09 11.25
CA ALA A 228 -12.82 -3.00 12.22
C ALA A 228 -13.58 -3.37 13.52
N SER A 229 -14.34 -4.46 13.49
CA SER A 229 -15.21 -4.92 14.58
C SER A 229 -14.51 -5.53 15.79
N LYS A 230 -13.21 -5.71 15.76
CA LYS A 230 -12.42 -6.26 16.89
C LYS A 230 -12.16 -5.26 18.01
N TYR A 231 -12.54 -4.00 17.83
CA TYR A 231 -12.52 -2.95 18.86
C TYR A 231 -13.88 -2.85 19.56
N GLY A 232 -13.92 -2.27 20.78
CA GLY A 232 -15.17 -2.06 21.52
C GLY A 232 -16.26 -1.41 20.65
N GLU A 233 -17.52 -1.75 20.87
CA GLU A 233 -18.63 -1.51 19.91
C GLU A 233 -18.74 -0.05 19.42
N GLU A 234 -18.55 0.95 20.28
CA GLU A 234 -18.61 2.37 19.88
C GLU A 234 -17.47 2.75 18.92
N ARG A 235 -16.24 2.30 19.18
CA ARG A 235 -15.08 2.57 18.31
C ARG A 235 -15.19 1.87 16.97
N LYS A 236 -15.73 0.66 16.96
CA LYS A 236 -16.02 -0.13 15.74
C LYS A 236 -16.89 0.64 14.76
N LEU A 237 -18.01 1.17 15.25
CA LEU A 237 -18.92 1.96 14.41
C LEU A 237 -18.25 3.22 13.88
N MET A 238 -17.37 3.83 14.65
CA MET A 238 -16.66 5.03 14.24
C MET A 238 -15.60 4.75 13.18
N ILE A 239 -14.80 3.70 13.35
CA ILE A 239 -13.82 3.25 12.36
C ILE A 239 -14.50 2.93 11.03
N ARG A 240 -15.60 2.16 11.07
CA ARG A 240 -16.40 1.84 9.88
C ARG A 240 -16.90 3.11 9.20
N ARG A 241 -17.48 4.04 9.97
CA ARG A 241 -17.99 5.30 9.43
C ARG A 241 -16.91 6.15 8.77
N ILE A 242 -15.72 6.22 9.37
CA ILE A 242 -14.59 6.93 8.77
C ILE A 242 -14.17 6.25 7.47
N TYR A 243 -14.09 4.92 7.44
CA TYR A 243 -13.73 4.16 6.25
C TYR A 243 -14.74 4.37 5.11
N ASP A 244 -16.04 4.28 5.41
CA ASP A 244 -17.13 4.50 4.45
C ASP A 244 -17.17 5.96 3.92
N LEU A 245 -16.61 6.93 4.67
CA LEU A 245 -16.53 8.32 4.26
C LEU A 245 -15.34 8.62 3.33
N ILE A 246 -14.34 7.74 3.21
CA ILE A 246 -13.15 8.00 2.39
C ILE A 246 -13.53 8.35 0.94
N PRO A 247 -14.36 7.57 0.22
CA PRO A 247 -14.73 7.90 -1.16
C PRO A 247 -15.40 9.26 -1.30
N SER A 248 -16.33 9.60 -0.42
CA SER A 248 -17.04 10.89 -0.46
C SER A 248 -16.12 12.07 -0.12
N ASN A 249 -15.16 11.88 0.78
CA ASN A 249 -14.16 12.91 1.08
C ASN A 249 -13.25 13.17 -0.13
N MET A 250 -12.96 12.15 -0.94
CA MET A 250 -12.17 12.30 -2.16
C MET A 250 -12.88 13.13 -3.24
N GLU A 251 -14.20 13.11 -3.30
CA GLU A 251 -15.00 13.95 -4.22
C GLU A 251 -15.12 15.40 -3.77
N ASN A 252 -14.80 15.71 -2.52
CA ASN A 252 -14.81 17.07 -2.00
C ASN A 252 -13.62 17.90 -2.54
N LYS A 253 -13.82 19.20 -2.75
CA LYS A 253 -12.79 20.12 -3.25
C LYS A 253 -11.47 20.06 -2.44
N LYS A 254 -11.54 19.83 -1.14
CA LYS A 254 -10.36 19.78 -0.25
C LYS A 254 -9.87 18.39 0.10
N LYS A 255 -10.62 17.36 -0.23
CA LYS A 255 -10.26 15.93 0.00
C LYS A 255 -9.74 15.58 1.40
N ARG A 256 -10.05 16.39 2.40
CA ARG A 256 -9.63 16.20 3.78
C ARG A 256 -10.70 15.52 4.60
N VAL A 257 -10.25 14.70 5.56
CA VAL A 257 -11.15 14.21 6.59
C VAL A 257 -11.55 15.39 7.51
N VAL A 258 -12.84 15.59 7.65
CA VAL A 258 -13.41 16.67 8.50
C VAL A 258 -14.17 16.02 9.64
N ALA A 259 -13.81 16.36 10.89
CA ALA A 259 -14.43 15.78 12.08
C ALA A 259 -15.97 15.89 12.08
N LYS A 260 -16.52 16.99 11.56
CA LYS A 260 -17.97 17.20 11.43
C LYS A 260 -18.67 16.21 10.50
N SER A 261 -17.97 15.68 9.47
CA SER A 261 -18.54 14.65 8.59
C SER A 261 -18.57 13.27 9.24
N ILE A 262 -17.67 13.03 10.22
CA ILE A 262 -17.63 11.78 10.97
C ILE A 262 -18.79 11.74 11.96
N GLU A 263 -18.97 12.81 12.75
CA GLU A 263 -20.01 12.92 13.75
C GLU A 263 -20.46 14.39 13.90
N ASP A 264 -21.76 14.65 13.80
CA ASP A 264 -22.30 16.01 13.95
C ASP A 264 -22.45 16.38 15.44
N LYS A 265 -21.36 16.27 16.19
CA LYS A 265 -21.27 16.69 17.58
C LYS A 265 -20.43 17.97 17.71
N LYS A 266 -20.97 19.00 18.39
CA LYS A 266 -20.21 20.22 18.68
C LYS A 266 -18.98 19.92 19.55
N GLY A 267 -17.84 20.55 19.21
CA GLY A 267 -16.61 20.46 19.99
C GLY A 267 -15.69 19.30 19.62
N LYS A 268 -16.11 18.40 18.75
CA LYS A 268 -15.25 17.33 18.22
C LYS A 268 -14.24 17.87 17.21
N THR A 269 -13.01 17.42 17.36
CA THR A 269 -11.87 17.79 16.52
C THR A 269 -11.26 16.55 15.87
N PHE A 270 -10.36 16.73 14.94
CA PHE A 270 -9.60 15.63 14.32
C PHE A 270 -8.89 14.73 15.36
N ARG A 271 -8.41 15.32 16.45
CA ARG A 271 -7.69 14.59 17.52
C ARG A 271 -8.55 13.58 18.26
N ASP A 272 -9.84 13.79 18.31
CA ASP A 272 -10.78 12.89 18.96
C ASP A 272 -10.92 11.54 18.24
N TYR A 273 -10.45 11.45 16.99
CA TYR A 273 -10.53 10.26 16.13
C TYR A 273 -9.14 9.73 15.72
N SER A 274 -8.08 10.15 16.42
CA SER A 274 -6.70 9.76 16.08
C SER A 274 -6.47 8.26 16.13
N ASP A 275 -7.09 7.56 17.09
CA ASP A 275 -6.95 6.12 17.25
C ASP A 275 -7.63 5.36 16.09
N GLU A 276 -8.78 5.85 15.63
CA GLU A 276 -9.53 5.30 14.51
C GLU A 276 -8.78 5.49 13.17
N PHE A 277 -8.16 6.65 12.98
CA PHE A 277 -7.30 6.87 11.82
C PHE A 277 -6.07 5.97 11.86
N GLU A 278 -5.40 5.90 13.00
CA GLU A 278 -4.23 5.04 13.18
C GLU A 278 -4.58 3.57 12.93
N TYR A 279 -5.77 3.14 13.35
CA TYR A 279 -6.25 1.81 13.05
C TYR A 279 -6.34 1.54 11.55
N LEU A 280 -7.04 2.41 10.78
CA LEU A 280 -7.22 2.23 9.33
C LEU A 280 -5.89 2.23 8.58
N ILE A 281 -4.95 3.08 9.01
CA ILE A 281 -3.61 3.19 8.44
C ILE A 281 -2.78 1.94 8.78
N SER A 282 -2.77 1.55 10.06
CA SER A 282 -2.01 0.39 10.53
C SER A 282 -2.56 -0.94 10.03
N ALA A 283 -3.87 -0.99 9.72
CA ALA A 283 -4.50 -2.12 9.04
C ALA A 283 -4.11 -2.21 7.55
N GLY A 284 -3.49 -1.17 7.00
CA GLY A 284 -3.12 -1.07 5.60
C GLY A 284 -4.29 -0.90 4.64
N ILE A 285 -5.50 -0.55 5.13
CA ILE A 285 -6.71 -0.37 4.31
C ILE A 285 -6.93 1.09 3.91
N ALA A 286 -6.23 2.02 4.55
CA ALA A 286 -6.18 3.42 4.15
C ALA A 286 -4.74 3.94 4.08
N LEU A 287 -4.49 4.82 3.13
CA LEU A 287 -3.19 5.45 2.90
C LEU A 287 -3.24 6.90 3.40
N PRO A 288 -2.37 7.28 4.35
CA PRO A 288 -2.32 8.63 4.87
C PRO A 288 -1.50 9.55 3.97
N VAL A 289 -2.01 10.74 3.71
CA VAL A 289 -1.24 11.85 3.12
C VAL A 289 -1.31 13.04 4.08
N GLN A 290 -0.19 13.36 4.71
CA GLN A 290 -0.13 14.34 5.80
C GLN A 290 0.09 15.75 5.26
N ALA A 291 -0.61 16.74 5.83
CA ALA A 291 -0.33 18.14 5.51
C ALA A 291 1.01 18.57 6.08
N ILE A 292 1.74 19.39 5.30
CA ILE A 292 2.93 20.06 5.77
C ILE A 292 2.74 21.58 5.79
N SER A 293 3.37 22.23 6.72
CA SER A 293 3.34 23.70 6.86
C SER A 293 4.51 24.38 6.15
N ASN A 294 5.68 23.74 6.14
CA ASN A 294 6.88 24.20 5.47
C ASN A 294 7.45 23.10 4.56
N PRO A 295 7.40 23.25 3.22
CA PRO A 295 7.79 22.21 2.29
C PRO A 295 9.30 22.13 2.03
N VAL A 296 10.09 22.18 3.09
CA VAL A 296 11.56 22.05 3.04
C VAL A 296 11.93 20.63 3.48
N PHE A 297 12.92 20.05 2.80
CA PHE A 297 13.48 18.74 3.16
C PHE A 297 14.19 18.79 4.53
N PRO A 298 14.01 17.79 5.40
CA PRO A 298 13.10 16.65 5.30
C PRO A 298 11.65 17.03 5.70
N LEU A 299 10.68 16.61 4.90
CA LEU A 299 9.28 17.02 5.03
C LEU A 299 8.65 16.64 6.38
N ILE A 300 9.17 15.59 7.02
CA ILE A 300 8.66 15.11 8.32
C ILE A 300 8.75 16.17 9.41
N GLU A 301 9.69 17.10 9.35
CA GLU A 301 9.87 18.15 10.38
C GLU A 301 8.69 19.10 10.44
N SER A 302 8.01 19.31 9.31
CA SER A 302 6.89 20.25 9.20
C SER A 302 5.53 19.54 9.04
N ALA A 303 5.48 18.23 9.19
CA ALA A 303 4.25 17.46 9.08
C ALA A 303 3.23 17.88 10.16
N GLY A 304 2.12 18.46 9.72
CA GLY A 304 1.05 18.91 10.59
C GLY A 304 0.19 17.73 11.06
N LYS A 305 0.16 17.50 12.37
CA LYS A 305 -0.58 16.36 12.97
C LYS A 305 -2.11 16.45 12.84
N ASN A 306 -2.66 17.58 12.40
CA ASN A 306 -4.09 17.86 12.49
C ASN A 306 -4.82 17.91 11.14
N LEU A 307 -4.14 17.69 10.01
CA LEU A 307 -4.73 17.71 8.68
C LEU A 307 -4.26 16.48 7.90
N LEU A 308 -5.20 15.63 7.52
CA LEU A 308 -4.95 14.35 6.89
C LEU A 308 -5.91 14.16 5.72
N LYS A 309 -5.38 13.72 4.59
CA LYS A 309 -6.15 13.07 3.54
C LYS A 309 -6.00 11.56 3.73
N LEU A 310 -7.09 10.81 3.57
CA LEU A 310 -7.07 9.36 3.53
C LEU A 310 -7.49 8.89 2.15
N TYR A 311 -6.69 8.04 1.55
CA TYR A 311 -7.01 7.33 0.32
C TYR A 311 -7.26 5.86 0.63
N LEU A 312 -8.12 5.20 -0.14
CA LEU A 312 -8.20 3.73 -0.08
C LEU A 312 -6.88 3.12 -0.57
N ASN A 313 -6.54 1.96 -0.04
CA ASN A 313 -5.33 1.23 -0.41
C ASN A 313 -5.39 0.62 -1.83
N ASP A 314 -6.56 0.64 -2.46
CA ASP A 314 -6.79 0.08 -3.79
C ASP A 314 -7.73 0.98 -4.62
N VAL A 315 -7.30 1.32 -5.84
CA VAL A 315 -8.06 2.19 -6.74
C VAL A 315 -9.31 1.51 -7.30
N GLY A 316 -9.28 0.18 -7.44
CA GLY A 316 -10.43 -0.61 -7.89
C GLY A 316 -11.57 -0.56 -6.88
N LEU A 317 -11.26 -0.62 -5.57
CA LEU A 317 -12.25 -0.39 -4.53
C LEU A 317 -12.89 0.99 -4.64
N LEU A 318 -12.08 2.04 -4.81
CA LEU A 318 -12.60 3.41 -4.96
C LEU A 318 -13.56 3.52 -6.14
N THR A 319 -13.15 3.06 -7.32
CA THR A 319 -13.99 3.14 -8.53
C THR A 319 -15.24 2.27 -8.43
N CYS A 320 -15.16 1.15 -7.69
CA CYS A 320 -16.34 0.32 -7.39
C CYS A 320 -17.36 1.08 -6.56
N LEU A 321 -16.93 1.79 -5.52
CA LEU A 321 -17.79 2.55 -4.62
C LEU A 321 -18.38 3.80 -5.27
N LEU A 322 -17.58 4.52 -6.08
CA LEU A 322 -18.01 5.75 -6.73
C LEU A 322 -18.94 5.51 -7.94
N TYR A 323 -18.64 4.51 -8.76
CA TYR A 323 -19.30 4.34 -10.06
C TYR A 323 -20.10 3.03 -10.19
N GLY A 324 -20.00 2.12 -9.21
CA GLY A 324 -20.70 0.85 -9.26
C GLY A 324 -20.39 0.08 -10.55
N ASN A 325 -21.43 -0.31 -11.28
CA ASN A 325 -21.30 -1.03 -12.54
C ASN A 325 -21.15 -0.11 -13.78
N ASN A 326 -21.13 1.22 -13.61
CA ASN A 326 -20.91 2.15 -14.72
C ASN A 326 -19.42 2.28 -15.04
N ILE A 327 -18.89 1.31 -15.77
CA ILE A 327 -17.46 1.26 -16.14
C ILE A 327 -17.07 2.26 -17.23
N ARG A 328 -18.04 2.74 -18.04
CA ARG A 328 -17.79 3.67 -19.13
C ARG A 328 -17.22 4.99 -18.64
N ALA A 329 -17.64 5.42 -17.45
CA ALA A 329 -17.12 6.61 -16.79
C ALA A 329 -15.58 6.64 -16.76
N VAL A 330 -14.95 5.49 -16.50
CA VAL A 330 -13.49 5.36 -16.39
C VAL A 330 -12.86 5.00 -17.73
N LEU A 331 -13.46 4.06 -18.51
CA LEU A 331 -12.88 3.59 -19.77
C LEU A 331 -12.87 4.66 -20.86
N ASP A 332 -13.94 5.45 -20.95
CA ASP A 332 -14.12 6.42 -22.02
C ASP A 332 -13.62 7.82 -21.63
N ASP A 333 -13.05 7.98 -20.43
CA ASP A 333 -12.60 9.27 -19.86
C ASP A 333 -13.71 10.34 -19.99
N GLU A 334 -14.89 9.98 -19.49
CA GLU A 334 -16.11 10.76 -19.72
C GLU A 334 -16.01 12.14 -19.07
N LYS A 335 -16.08 13.19 -19.89
CA LYS A 335 -15.87 14.58 -19.45
C LYS A 335 -16.83 15.08 -18.38
N SER A 336 -17.97 14.42 -18.21
CA SER A 336 -18.97 14.73 -17.19
C SER A 336 -18.57 14.26 -15.80
N ILE A 337 -17.54 13.42 -15.68
CA ILE A 337 -17.10 12.78 -14.44
C ILE A 337 -15.71 13.27 -14.07
N ASN A 338 -15.58 13.71 -12.82
CA ASN A 338 -14.29 14.11 -12.29
C ASN A 338 -13.48 12.85 -11.85
N LEU A 339 -12.58 12.42 -12.70
CA LEU A 339 -11.64 11.31 -12.38
C LEU A 339 -10.43 11.76 -11.53
N GLY A 340 -10.36 13.00 -11.10
CA GLY A 340 -9.22 13.53 -10.34
C GLY A 340 -8.94 12.72 -9.07
N SER A 341 -9.98 12.37 -8.31
CA SER A 341 -9.84 11.52 -7.10
C SER A 341 -9.32 10.12 -7.38
N VAL A 342 -9.72 9.53 -8.51
CA VAL A 342 -9.28 8.20 -8.95
C VAL A 342 -7.80 8.23 -9.33
N TYR A 343 -7.40 9.23 -10.12
CA TYR A 343 -5.99 9.41 -10.53
C TYR A 343 -5.08 9.73 -9.33
N GLU A 344 -5.53 10.55 -8.41
CA GLU A 344 -4.78 10.78 -7.18
C GLU A 344 -4.66 9.49 -6.36
N THR A 345 -5.74 8.71 -6.20
CA THR A 345 -5.70 7.46 -5.43
C THR A 345 -4.70 6.46 -6.00
N VAL A 346 -4.65 6.29 -7.33
CA VAL A 346 -3.67 5.38 -7.93
C VAL A 346 -2.24 5.88 -7.74
N VAL A 347 -2.00 7.19 -7.85
CA VAL A 347 -0.67 7.76 -7.58
C VAL A 347 -0.27 7.58 -6.12
N ALA A 348 -1.19 7.78 -5.16
CA ALA A 348 -0.93 7.50 -3.75
C ALA A 348 -0.57 6.03 -3.50
N SER A 349 -1.31 5.10 -4.11
CA SER A 349 -1.07 3.65 -3.97
C SER A 349 0.31 3.26 -4.52
N GLU A 350 0.66 3.73 -5.71
CA GLU A 350 1.96 3.49 -6.35
C GLU A 350 3.12 4.02 -5.49
N LEU A 351 3.06 5.29 -5.11
CA LEU A 351 4.12 5.90 -4.32
C LEU A 351 4.28 5.24 -2.94
N ALA A 352 3.16 4.87 -2.27
CA ALA A 352 3.20 4.16 -1.00
C ALA A 352 3.81 2.76 -1.16
N ALA A 353 3.41 2.00 -2.20
CA ALA A 353 3.98 0.69 -2.51
C ALA A 353 5.47 0.75 -2.82
N HIS A 354 5.94 1.86 -3.35
CA HIS A 354 7.35 2.13 -3.66
C HIS A 354 8.15 2.74 -2.49
N GLY A 355 7.57 2.78 -1.29
CA GLY A 355 8.26 3.15 -0.05
C GLY A 355 8.29 4.65 0.28
N TYR A 356 7.55 5.47 -0.44
CA TYR A 356 7.45 6.89 -0.12
C TYR A 356 6.51 7.16 1.04
N LYS A 357 6.89 8.08 1.92
CA LYS A 357 5.96 8.77 2.81
C LYS A 357 5.32 9.92 2.03
N LEU A 358 3.99 10.03 2.14
CA LEU A 358 3.23 10.96 1.34
C LEU A 358 2.83 12.19 2.15
N TYR A 359 3.08 13.34 1.57
CA TYR A 359 2.70 14.63 2.12
C TYR A 359 1.95 15.45 1.07
N TYR A 360 1.22 16.48 1.50
CA TYR A 360 0.62 17.48 0.62
C TYR A 360 0.79 18.88 1.21
N TYR A 361 0.72 19.89 0.36
CA TYR A 361 0.76 21.28 0.76
C TYR A 361 -0.57 21.95 0.43
N ASP A 362 -1.16 22.65 1.41
CA ASP A 362 -2.37 23.44 1.21
C ASP A 362 -2.23 24.77 1.93
N ASN A 363 -2.26 25.84 1.16
CA ASN A 363 -2.20 27.21 1.66
C ASN A 363 -3.33 28.02 1.06
N ARG A 364 -4.05 28.77 1.90
CA ARG A 364 -5.22 29.56 1.48
C ARG A 364 -4.93 30.56 0.35
N SER A 365 -3.74 31.14 0.32
CA SER A 365 -3.33 32.17 -0.65
C SER A 365 -2.50 31.62 -1.80
N LYS A 366 -1.79 30.50 -1.60
CA LYS A 366 -0.86 29.93 -2.59
C LYS A 366 -1.40 28.69 -3.32
N GLY A 367 -2.52 28.16 -2.86
CA GLY A 367 -3.17 26.98 -3.44
C GLY A 367 -2.69 25.67 -2.84
N GLU A 368 -3.03 24.56 -3.50
CA GLU A 368 -2.77 23.19 -3.07
C GLU A 368 -1.82 22.50 -4.07
N VAL A 369 -0.90 21.68 -3.58
CA VAL A 369 -0.07 20.73 -4.33
C VAL A 369 -0.44 19.34 -3.88
N ASP A 370 -0.78 18.46 -4.81
CA ASP A 370 -1.39 17.15 -4.52
C ASP A 370 -0.51 16.26 -3.67
N TYR A 371 0.78 16.13 -4.04
CA TYR A 371 1.75 15.33 -3.30
C TYR A 371 3.09 16.02 -3.17
N LEU A 372 3.75 15.73 -2.07
CA LEU A 372 5.18 16.00 -1.87
C LEU A 372 5.85 14.73 -1.34
N ILE A 373 7.02 14.45 -1.87
CA ILE A 373 7.88 13.35 -1.43
C ILE A 373 9.29 13.86 -1.16
N ASP A 374 10.00 13.18 -0.27
CA ASP A 374 11.42 13.46 -0.04
C ASP A 374 12.30 12.79 -1.11
N ASP A 375 13.21 13.54 -1.70
CA ASP A 375 14.28 13.00 -2.53
C ASP A 375 15.61 13.08 -1.77
N TYR A 376 16.02 11.96 -1.22
CA TYR A 376 17.26 11.85 -0.44
C TYR A 376 18.52 12.03 -1.30
N SER A 377 18.47 11.80 -2.61
CA SER A 377 19.62 11.99 -3.50
C SER A 377 19.93 13.46 -3.72
N SER A 378 18.90 14.28 -3.83
CA SER A 378 19.05 15.73 -4.03
C SER A 378 18.86 16.55 -2.74
N LEU A 379 18.49 15.92 -1.62
CA LEU A 379 18.14 16.56 -0.34
C LEU A 379 17.12 17.70 -0.56
N SER A 380 16.05 17.39 -1.30
CA SER A 380 15.00 18.36 -1.60
C SER A 380 13.62 17.69 -1.64
N ALA A 381 12.60 18.49 -1.34
CA ALA A 381 11.22 18.06 -1.58
C ALA A 381 10.92 18.05 -3.08
N VAL A 382 10.15 17.05 -3.52
CA VAL A 382 9.69 16.93 -4.91
C VAL A 382 8.17 17.01 -4.93
N PRO A 383 7.60 18.11 -5.45
CA PRO A 383 6.17 18.22 -5.65
C PRO A 383 5.71 17.44 -6.88
N LEU A 384 4.54 16.78 -6.74
CA LEU A 384 3.84 16.11 -7.82
C LEU A 384 2.41 16.67 -7.91
N GLU A 385 1.99 16.96 -9.11
CA GLU A 385 0.62 17.37 -9.46
C GLU A 385 0.00 16.32 -10.37
N VAL A 386 -1.24 15.94 -10.13
CA VAL A 386 -1.96 14.91 -10.88
C VAL A 386 -3.08 15.54 -11.68
N LYS A 387 -3.11 15.30 -12.98
CA LYS A 387 -4.12 15.87 -13.90
C LYS A 387 -4.81 14.76 -14.70
N SER A 388 -6.12 14.62 -14.53
CA SER A 388 -6.95 13.68 -15.28
C SER A 388 -7.53 14.27 -16.59
N GLY A 389 -7.41 15.58 -16.81
CA GLY A 389 -8.02 16.28 -17.95
C GLY A 389 -7.00 16.79 -18.98
N LYS A 390 -7.53 17.38 -20.06
CA LYS A 390 -6.71 17.95 -21.17
C LYS A 390 -5.92 19.20 -20.76
N ASP A 391 -6.36 19.93 -19.73
CA ASP A 391 -5.71 21.17 -19.28
C ASP A 391 -4.57 20.91 -18.28
N TYR A 392 -3.78 19.88 -18.55
CA TYR A 392 -2.68 19.44 -17.66
C TYR A 392 -1.57 20.48 -17.49
N THR A 393 -1.48 21.47 -18.38
CA THR A 393 -0.51 22.58 -18.28
C THR A 393 -0.96 23.71 -17.36
N VAL A 394 -2.23 23.68 -16.89
CA VAL A 394 -2.80 24.68 -16.00
C VAL A 394 -2.66 24.22 -14.55
N HIS A 395 -1.63 24.69 -13.87
CA HIS A 395 -1.31 24.38 -12.47
C HIS A 395 -0.66 25.58 -11.78
N SER A 396 -1.44 26.64 -11.61
CA SER A 396 -0.95 27.92 -11.03
C SER A 396 -0.35 27.74 -9.62
N ALA A 397 -0.93 26.88 -8.80
CA ALA A 397 -0.45 26.57 -7.46
C ALA A 397 0.96 25.95 -7.50
N LEU A 398 1.18 24.93 -8.34
CA LEU A 398 2.48 24.30 -8.51
C LEU A 398 3.52 25.29 -9.05
N ASN A 399 3.15 26.15 -10.04
CA ASN A 399 4.06 27.16 -10.56
C ASN A 399 4.51 28.14 -9.46
N THR A 400 3.58 28.66 -8.67
CA THR A 400 3.89 29.54 -7.54
C THR A 400 4.75 28.84 -6.49
N PHE A 401 4.47 27.57 -6.24
CA PHE A 401 5.19 26.74 -5.29
C PHE A 401 6.65 26.54 -5.70
N VAL A 402 6.90 26.16 -6.96
CA VAL A 402 8.23 25.87 -7.50
C VAL A 402 9.10 27.14 -7.63
N GLN A 403 8.48 28.29 -7.82
CA GLN A 403 9.15 29.60 -7.93
C GLN A 403 9.56 30.16 -6.56
N ASN A 404 9.02 29.65 -5.47
CA ASN A 404 9.38 30.12 -4.13
C ASN A 404 10.78 29.61 -3.76
N GLU A 405 11.75 30.53 -3.67
CA GLU A 405 13.14 30.22 -3.38
C GLU A 405 13.35 29.60 -2.00
N ASP A 406 12.53 29.98 -1.01
CA ASP A 406 12.60 29.44 0.36
C ASP A 406 12.34 27.93 0.42
N TYR A 407 11.66 27.36 -0.57
CA TYR A 407 11.33 25.92 -0.59
C TYR A 407 12.44 25.06 -1.18
N HIS A 408 13.45 25.67 -1.80
CA HIS A 408 14.61 25.00 -2.39
C HIS A 408 14.25 23.85 -3.35
N ILE A 409 13.12 23.97 -4.07
CA ILE A 409 12.65 22.94 -5.01
C ILE A 409 13.62 22.84 -6.20
N LYS A 410 14.14 21.63 -6.44
CA LYS A 410 15.07 21.35 -7.56
C LYS A 410 14.35 20.81 -8.79
N LYS A 411 13.31 19.98 -8.59
CA LYS A 411 12.49 19.37 -9.64
C LYS A 411 11.06 19.18 -9.18
N ALA A 412 10.14 19.12 -10.11
CA ALA A 412 8.71 18.88 -9.89
C ALA A 412 8.15 18.05 -11.05
N PHE A 413 7.06 17.33 -10.81
CA PHE A 413 6.44 16.53 -11.84
C PHE A 413 4.94 16.85 -11.96
N VAL A 414 4.45 16.83 -13.22
CA VAL A 414 3.03 16.82 -13.53
C VAL A 414 2.74 15.50 -14.23
N LEU A 415 1.86 14.70 -13.65
CA LEU A 415 1.43 13.40 -14.17
C LEU A 415 0.08 13.57 -14.87
N SER A 416 -0.03 13.15 -16.12
CA SER A 416 -1.25 13.31 -16.90
C SER A 416 -1.49 12.17 -17.88
N ASN A 417 -2.66 12.17 -18.53
CA ASN A 417 -3.00 11.20 -19.59
C ASN A 417 -2.24 11.43 -20.90
N GLU A 418 -1.57 12.55 -21.02
CA GLU A 418 -0.90 12.91 -22.27
C GLU A 418 0.39 12.08 -22.47
N ARG A 419 0.63 11.70 -23.74
CA ARG A 419 1.82 10.94 -24.12
C ARG A 419 3.10 11.76 -24.01
N LYS A 420 2.99 13.07 -24.22
CA LYS A 420 4.14 13.96 -24.36
C LYS A 420 4.95 14.04 -23.06
N VAL A 421 6.25 13.79 -23.17
CA VAL A 421 7.24 14.11 -22.13
C VAL A 421 7.88 15.44 -22.49
N SER A 422 7.91 16.39 -21.56
CA SER A 422 8.54 17.70 -21.78
C SER A 422 8.90 18.35 -20.44
N SER A 423 9.88 19.23 -20.45
CA SER A 423 10.28 20.00 -19.27
C SER A 423 10.17 21.50 -19.51
N LYS A 424 9.68 22.22 -18.51
CA LYS A 424 9.63 23.68 -18.49
C LYS A 424 10.19 24.18 -17.16
N GLY A 425 11.41 24.70 -17.19
CA GLY A 425 12.13 25.05 -15.97
C GLY A 425 12.37 23.83 -15.10
N LYS A 426 11.91 23.89 -13.86
CA LYS A 426 12.01 22.77 -12.90
C LYS A 426 10.88 21.73 -13.02
N ILE A 427 9.87 21.96 -13.86
CA ILE A 427 8.68 21.11 -13.98
C ILE A 427 8.84 20.19 -15.18
N THR A 428 8.71 18.88 -14.94
CA THR A 428 8.68 17.83 -15.97
C THR A 428 7.29 17.22 -16.06
N TYR A 429 6.73 17.18 -17.26
CA TYR A 429 5.45 16.59 -17.58
C TYR A 429 5.66 15.16 -18.04
N LEU A 430 4.95 14.23 -17.42
CA LEU A 430 5.08 12.79 -17.67
C LEU A 430 3.71 12.14 -17.88
N PRO A 431 3.61 11.11 -18.73
CA PRO A 431 2.48 10.20 -18.72
C PRO A 431 2.28 9.59 -17.33
N ILE A 432 1.01 9.52 -16.87
CA ILE A 432 0.69 9.09 -15.51
C ILE A 432 1.21 7.70 -15.16
N TYR A 433 1.23 6.76 -16.11
CA TYR A 433 1.72 5.41 -15.89
C TYR A 433 3.22 5.36 -15.55
N TYR A 434 3.99 6.41 -15.80
CA TYR A 434 5.38 6.47 -15.39
C TYR A 434 5.58 6.56 -13.88
N VAL A 435 4.50 6.82 -13.12
CA VAL A 435 4.54 6.74 -11.65
C VAL A 435 5.03 5.37 -11.15
N MET A 436 4.78 4.29 -11.91
CA MET A 436 5.25 2.93 -11.59
C MET A 436 6.78 2.79 -11.51
N PHE A 437 7.53 3.76 -12.04
CA PHE A 437 9.00 3.75 -12.02
C PHE A 437 9.61 4.69 -10.97
N PHE A 438 8.78 5.45 -10.25
CA PHE A 438 9.27 6.19 -9.11
C PHE A 438 9.65 5.18 -8.01
N SER A 439 10.85 5.28 -7.46
CA SER A 439 11.26 4.46 -6.33
C SER A 439 11.95 5.32 -5.29
N ALA A 440 11.56 5.16 -4.02
CA ALA A 440 12.31 5.74 -2.93
C ALA A 440 13.70 5.08 -2.94
N ALA A 441 14.76 5.90 -2.95
CA ALA A 441 16.10 5.37 -2.78
C ALA A 441 16.13 4.56 -1.48
N SER A 442 16.54 3.29 -1.58
CA SER A 442 16.73 2.44 -0.41
C SER A 442 17.78 3.13 0.46
N GLY A 443 17.34 3.77 1.56
CA GLY A 443 18.22 4.35 2.55
C GLY A 443 18.97 3.29 3.34
#